data_56999e8e805fa61bce70d0e510bd0582
#
_entry.id   56999e8e805fa61bce70d0e510bd0582
#
_cell.length_a   1.000
_cell.length_b   1.000
_cell.length_c   1.000
_cell.angle_alpha   90.00
_cell.angle_beta   90.00
_cell.angle_gamma   90.00
#
_symmetry.space_group_name_H-M   'P 1'
#
loop_
_entity.id
_entity.type
_entity.pdbx_description
1 polymer ?
#
loop_
_entity_poly.entity_id
_entity_poly.type
_entity_poly.pdbx_seq_one_letter_code
_entity_poly.pdbx_strand_id
1 'polypeptide(L)'
;HLQTPDQSWDISPESWGGSRDRSWGVRPVGEKESDGIRQGVSVMEGLWNYFPVDFEDHSIIYMLQETNEGVRELEEAMRVWHDPDRPTEWLGRPEYEHELVPGTRMLSGSVIHFPEAKISMKCTPLLANYVAMGTGYGIEEDWRHGMYQGPELVVQGLVNDVSSISGIGQYGIVDHVGRFEYNDYVGYGLYEHGFWGRFEKFGLTDRASTFPTD
;
A
#
# COMPACT_ATOMS: atom_id res chain seq x y z
N HIS A 1 -17.75 11.65 -14.87
CA HIS A 1 -18.20 10.54 -15.72
C HIS A 1 -17.03 9.61 -15.99
N LEU A 2 -17.22 8.32 -15.73
CA LEU A 2 -16.25 7.25 -16.03
C LEU A 2 -16.85 6.36 -17.11
N GLN A 3 -16.05 6.00 -18.11
CA GLN A 3 -16.48 5.14 -19.20
C GLN A 3 -15.43 4.07 -19.47
N THR A 4 -15.90 2.83 -19.61
CA THR A 4 -15.14 1.71 -20.20
C THR A 4 -15.79 1.29 -21.50
N PRO A 5 -15.20 0.37 -22.29
CA PRO A 5 -15.83 -0.10 -23.52
C PRO A 5 -17.26 -0.65 -23.33
N ASP A 6 -17.53 -1.22 -22.15
CA ASP A 6 -18.79 -1.94 -21.90
C ASP A 6 -19.76 -1.21 -20.96
N GLN A 7 -19.27 -0.21 -20.22
CA GLN A 7 -20.06 0.45 -19.18
C GLN A 7 -19.70 1.92 -19.01
N SER A 8 -20.64 2.69 -18.47
CA SER A 8 -20.40 4.05 -18.06
C SER A 8 -21.09 4.38 -16.73
N TRP A 9 -20.48 5.28 -15.96
CA TRP A 9 -20.97 5.69 -14.66
C TRP A 9 -20.91 7.21 -14.51
N ASP A 10 -21.94 7.76 -13.90
CA ASP A 10 -21.88 9.12 -13.40
C ASP A 10 -21.27 9.09 -11.99
N ILE A 11 -20.13 9.76 -11.85
CA ILE A 11 -19.38 9.82 -10.61
C ILE A 11 -19.92 11.01 -9.80
N SER A 12 -20.36 10.76 -8.58
CA SER A 12 -20.72 11.82 -7.64
C SER A 12 -19.95 11.64 -6.31
N PRO A 13 -19.55 12.73 -5.66
CA PRO A 13 -18.83 12.66 -4.39
C PRO A 13 -19.62 11.94 -3.28
N GLU A 14 -20.94 11.92 -3.36
CA GLU A 14 -21.81 11.30 -2.35
C GLU A 14 -21.79 9.76 -2.42
N SER A 15 -21.40 9.19 -3.57
CA SER A 15 -21.49 7.75 -3.81
C SER A 15 -20.16 7.11 -4.24
N TRP A 16 -19.17 7.94 -4.52
CA TRP A 16 -17.85 7.47 -4.97
C TRP A 16 -16.76 8.07 -4.08
N GLY A 17 -15.84 7.19 -3.66
CA GLY A 17 -14.60 7.58 -3.01
C GLY A 17 -13.41 7.41 -3.95
N GLY A 18 -12.33 8.11 -3.67
CA GLY A 18 -11.08 7.98 -4.39
C GLY A 18 -9.90 8.34 -3.52
N SER A 19 -8.78 7.70 -3.78
CA SER A 19 -7.50 8.03 -3.15
C SER A 19 -6.54 8.55 -4.21
N ARG A 20 -5.70 9.49 -3.81
CA ARG A 20 -4.58 9.95 -4.61
C ARG A 20 -3.32 9.89 -3.77
N ASP A 21 -2.39 9.08 -4.20
CA ASP A 21 -1.02 9.16 -3.74
C ASP A 21 -0.17 10.01 -4.69
N ARG A 22 0.78 10.75 -4.12
CA ARG A 22 1.79 11.47 -4.87
C ARG A 22 3.07 11.51 -4.08
N SER A 23 4.09 10.88 -4.60
CA SER A 23 5.42 10.92 -4.04
C SER A 23 6.46 11.30 -5.09
N TRP A 24 7.56 11.89 -4.65
CA TRP A 24 8.69 12.25 -5.49
C TRP A 24 9.98 12.13 -4.69
N GLY A 25 11.09 11.91 -5.39
CA GLY A 25 12.40 11.74 -4.77
C GLY A 25 13.26 10.74 -5.51
N VAL A 26 14.35 10.34 -4.88
CA VAL A 26 15.21 9.26 -5.37
C VAL A 26 14.50 7.94 -5.14
N ARG A 27 14.43 7.10 -6.18
CA ARG A 27 13.81 5.78 -6.11
C ARG A 27 14.87 4.69 -6.06
N PRO A 28 14.62 3.58 -5.35
CA PRO A 28 15.54 2.42 -5.30
C PRO A 28 15.58 1.65 -6.62
N VAL A 29 14.62 1.90 -7.50
CA VAL A 29 14.51 1.33 -8.85
C VAL A 29 14.50 2.44 -9.89
N GLY A 30 14.92 2.16 -11.13
CA GLY A 30 14.99 3.15 -12.19
C GLY A 30 16.28 3.06 -12.98
N GLU A 31 16.63 4.13 -13.67
CA GLU A 31 17.90 4.22 -14.36
C GLU A 31 19.06 4.19 -13.36
N LYS A 32 20.15 3.58 -13.80
CA LYS A 32 21.36 3.51 -13.00
C LYS A 32 21.87 4.94 -12.72
N GLU A 33 22.11 5.25 -11.45
CA GLU A 33 22.73 6.52 -11.07
C GLU A 33 24.10 6.70 -11.73
N SER A 34 24.38 7.94 -12.10
CA SER A 34 25.72 8.34 -12.56
C SER A 34 26.78 8.10 -11.48
N ASP A 35 28.05 8.05 -11.88
CA ASP A 35 29.15 7.86 -10.94
C ASP A 35 29.20 9.00 -9.89
N GLY A 36 29.39 8.63 -8.65
CA GLY A 36 29.40 9.55 -7.52
C GLY A 36 29.27 8.83 -6.19
N ILE A 37 28.89 9.57 -5.15
CA ILE A 37 28.60 9.00 -3.84
C ILE A 37 27.28 8.24 -3.96
N ARG A 38 27.35 6.94 -3.82
CA ARG A 38 26.18 6.06 -3.82
C ARG A 38 25.87 5.63 -2.40
N GLN A 39 24.67 5.83 -1.97
CA GLN A 39 24.15 5.07 -0.83
C GLN A 39 24.03 3.61 -1.26
N GLY A 40 24.51 2.70 -0.44
CA GLY A 40 24.35 1.27 -0.70
C GLY A 40 22.85 0.99 -0.88
N VAL A 41 22.50 0.18 -1.87
CA VAL A 41 21.11 -0.28 -2.03
C VAL A 41 20.83 -1.19 -0.83
N SER A 42 20.15 -0.66 0.16
CA SER A 42 19.58 -1.49 1.20
C SER A 42 18.41 -2.23 0.57
N VAL A 43 18.49 -3.55 0.52
CA VAL A 43 17.35 -4.37 0.14
C VAL A 43 16.36 -4.27 1.28
N MET A 44 15.23 -3.63 1.05
CA MET A 44 14.17 -3.56 2.04
C MET A 44 13.67 -4.97 2.35
N GLU A 45 13.68 -5.33 3.63
CA GLU A 45 13.08 -6.55 4.16
C GLU A 45 12.18 -6.17 5.32
N GLY A 46 11.00 -6.79 5.40
CA GLY A 46 10.03 -6.52 6.44
C GLY A 46 8.66 -6.12 5.90
N LEU A 47 8.02 -5.20 6.58
CA LEU A 47 6.66 -4.75 6.31
C LEU A 47 6.63 -3.28 5.92
N TRP A 48 5.90 -2.99 4.86
CA TRP A 48 5.32 -1.69 4.56
C TRP A 48 3.81 -1.79 4.67
N ASN A 49 3.19 -0.83 5.35
CA ASN A 49 1.75 -0.73 5.43
C ASN A 49 1.31 0.74 5.44
N TYR A 50 0.37 1.08 4.60
CA TYR A 50 -0.08 2.44 4.40
C TYR A 50 -1.56 2.49 4.05
N PHE A 51 -2.26 3.47 4.57
CA PHE A 51 -3.57 3.85 4.08
C PHE A 51 -3.89 5.32 4.33
N PRO A 52 -4.47 6.03 3.36
CA PRO A 52 -5.36 7.14 3.54
C PRO A 52 -6.80 6.62 3.52
N VAL A 53 -7.56 6.85 4.56
CA VAL A 53 -8.97 6.47 4.61
C VAL A 53 -9.83 7.69 4.90
N ASP A 54 -10.96 7.78 4.22
CA ASP A 54 -11.92 8.85 4.40
C ASP A 54 -13.19 8.34 5.09
N PHE A 55 -13.62 9.08 6.09
CA PHE A 55 -14.84 8.86 6.86
C PHE A 55 -15.78 10.05 6.66
N GLU A 56 -16.94 10.05 7.29
CA GLU A 56 -17.98 11.09 7.11
C GLU A 56 -17.49 12.50 7.44
N ASP A 57 -16.68 12.68 8.50
CA ASP A 57 -16.28 13.99 9.01
C ASP A 57 -14.77 14.17 9.18
N HIS A 58 -13.96 13.16 8.85
CA HIS A 58 -12.50 13.17 8.97
C HIS A 58 -11.86 12.11 8.09
N SER A 59 -10.55 12.28 7.88
CA SER A 59 -9.70 11.26 7.27
C SER A 59 -8.66 10.77 8.28
N ILE A 60 -8.23 9.51 8.16
CA ILE A 60 -7.07 8.99 8.89
C ILE A 60 -6.00 8.63 7.86
N ILE A 61 -4.78 9.09 8.13
CA ILE A 61 -3.59 8.74 7.38
C ILE A 61 -2.69 7.92 8.31
N TYR A 62 -2.29 6.75 7.84
CA TYR A 62 -1.44 5.83 8.56
C TYR A 62 -0.29 5.38 7.67
N MET A 63 0.90 5.34 8.22
CA MET A 63 2.10 4.78 7.62
C MET A 63 2.87 3.97 8.64
N LEU A 64 3.36 2.82 8.20
CA LEU A 64 4.22 1.98 9.00
C LEU A 64 5.26 1.28 8.14
N GLN A 65 6.52 1.38 8.55
CA GLN A 65 7.61 0.58 8.03
C GLN A 65 8.32 -0.13 9.18
N GLU A 66 8.44 -1.43 9.06
CA GLU A 66 9.07 -2.27 10.06
C GLU A 66 10.08 -3.19 9.39
N THR A 67 11.30 -3.27 9.94
CA THR A 67 12.32 -4.21 9.44
C THR A 67 11.93 -5.64 9.75
N ASN A 68 12.63 -6.60 9.13
CA ASN A 68 12.44 -8.03 9.42
C ASN A 68 12.79 -8.44 10.86
N GLU A 69 13.54 -7.61 11.60
CA GLU A 69 13.80 -7.79 13.03
C GLU A 69 12.75 -7.12 13.93
N GLY A 70 11.71 -6.49 13.35
CA GLY A 70 10.65 -5.82 14.10
C GLY A 70 11.01 -4.40 14.57
N VAL A 71 12.04 -3.79 13.97
CA VAL A 71 12.38 -2.39 14.26
C VAL A 71 11.50 -1.46 13.43
N ARG A 72 10.83 -0.54 14.10
CA ARG A 72 10.00 0.50 13.48
C ARG A 72 10.89 1.60 12.93
N GLU A 73 10.94 1.74 11.60
CA GLU A 73 11.67 2.80 10.91
C GLU A 73 10.78 4.00 10.60
N LEU A 74 9.49 3.74 10.40
CA LEU A 74 8.45 4.75 10.21
C LEU A 74 7.19 4.30 10.93
N GLU A 75 6.58 5.18 11.70
CA GLU A 75 5.29 4.97 12.33
C GLU A 75 4.56 6.30 12.50
N GLU A 76 3.58 6.54 11.65
CA GLU A 76 2.80 7.76 11.65
C GLU A 76 1.29 7.45 11.57
N ALA A 77 0.53 8.11 12.39
CA ALA A 77 -0.92 8.01 12.36
C ALA A 77 -1.57 9.34 12.74
N MET A 78 -2.30 9.91 11.83
CA MET A 78 -2.95 11.22 12.01
C MET A 78 -4.41 11.18 11.62
N ARG A 79 -5.23 11.87 12.40
CA ARG A 79 -6.61 12.23 12.04
C ARG A 79 -6.66 13.66 11.56
N VAL A 80 -7.20 13.85 10.38
CA VAL A 80 -7.41 15.16 9.77
C VAL A 80 -8.91 15.38 9.63
N TRP A 81 -9.43 16.40 10.32
CA TRP A 81 -10.85 16.71 10.27
C TRP A 81 -11.23 17.44 8.98
N HIS A 82 -12.42 17.17 8.44
CA HIS A 82 -12.95 17.92 7.29
C HIS A 82 -13.25 19.37 7.65
N ASP A 83 -13.55 19.64 8.91
CA ASP A 83 -13.64 20.98 9.47
C ASP A 83 -12.24 21.59 9.61
N PRO A 84 -11.87 22.61 8.82
CA PRO A 84 -10.53 23.19 8.82
C PRO A 84 -10.17 23.92 10.13
N ASP A 85 -11.16 24.24 10.95
CA ASP A 85 -10.95 24.91 12.24
C ASP A 85 -10.56 23.90 13.35
N ARG A 86 -10.71 22.60 13.09
CA ARG A 86 -10.25 21.55 14.00
C ARG A 86 -8.80 21.18 13.74
N PRO A 87 -7.96 21.12 14.78
CA PRO A 87 -6.57 20.74 14.61
C PRO A 87 -6.42 19.29 14.19
N THR A 88 -5.40 18.99 13.39
CA THR A 88 -4.96 17.61 13.14
C THR A 88 -4.55 16.95 14.45
N GLU A 89 -4.94 15.72 14.64
CA GLU A 89 -4.65 14.92 15.84
C GLU A 89 -3.67 13.81 15.50
N TRP A 90 -2.58 13.70 16.26
CA TRP A 90 -1.75 12.52 16.23
C TRP A 90 -2.43 11.39 17.05
N LEU A 91 -2.54 10.20 16.46
CA LEU A 91 -3.27 9.09 17.08
C LEU A 91 -2.38 8.19 17.96
N GLY A 92 -1.11 8.53 18.07
CA GLY A 92 -0.14 7.74 18.82
C GLY A 92 0.54 6.68 17.93
N ARG A 93 1.32 5.83 18.60
CA ARG A 93 2.05 4.76 17.94
C ARG A 93 1.12 3.61 17.58
N PRO A 94 1.05 3.22 16.31
CA PRO A 94 0.16 2.14 15.90
C PRO A 94 0.72 0.77 16.27
N GLU A 95 -0.18 -0.11 16.66
CA GLU A 95 0.04 -1.55 16.74
C GLU A 95 -0.83 -2.25 15.69
N TYR A 96 -0.48 -3.45 15.28
CA TYR A 96 -1.25 -4.16 14.26
C TYR A 96 -1.38 -5.65 14.54
N GLU A 97 -2.51 -6.18 14.12
CA GLU A 97 -2.80 -7.60 13.98
C GLU A 97 -3.14 -7.84 12.51
N HIS A 98 -2.22 -8.46 11.77
CA HIS A 98 -2.40 -8.79 10.37
C HIS A 98 -2.72 -10.26 10.18
N GLU A 99 -3.71 -10.54 9.35
CA GLU A 99 -4.04 -11.86 8.86
C GLU A 99 -3.67 -11.96 7.39
N LEU A 100 -2.94 -13.01 7.02
CA LEU A 100 -2.54 -13.25 5.64
C LEU A 100 -3.34 -14.40 5.03
N VAL A 101 -3.55 -14.33 3.73
CA VAL A 101 -4.12 -15.43 2.96
C VAL A 101 -3.08 -16.55 2.88
N PRO A 102 -3.39 -17.77 3.34
CA PRO A 102 -2.46 -18.91 3.29
C PRO A 102 -1.89 -19.14 1.89
N GLY A 103 -0.60 -19.48 1.81
CA GLY A 103 0.11 -19.68 0.55
C GLY A 103 0.43 -18.41 -0.23
N THR A 104 0.22 -17.23 0.37
CA THR A 104 0.50 -15.94 -0.26
C THR A 104 1.21 -14.99 0.70
N ARG A 105 1.43 -13.74 0.29
CA ARG A 105 1.82 -12.61 1.15
C ARG A 105 0.73 -11.53 1.19
N MET A 106 -0.48 -11.90 0.84
CA MET A 106 -1.61 -10.99 0.76
C MET A 106 -2.31 -10.88 2.11
N LEU A 107 -2.71 -9.67 2.48
CA LEU A 107 -3.59 -9.48 3.63
C LEU A 107 -4.99 -9.99 3.33
N SER A 108 -5.55 -10.77 4.23
CA SER A 108 -6.98 -11.13 4.28
C SER A 108 -7.78 -10.18 5.18
N GLY A 109 -7.10 -9.54 6.12
CA GLY A 109 -7.68 -8.60 7.05
C GLY A 109 -6.64 -8.04 8.01
N SER A 110 -7.03 -7.01 8.75
CA SER A 110 -6.19 -6.47 9.83
C SER A 110 -7.03 -5.78 10.88
N VAL A 111 -6.47 -5.70 12.09
CA VAL A 111 -6.89 -4.71 13.08
C VAL A 111 -5.70 -3.81 13.37
N ILE A 112 -5.89 -2.52 13.21
CA ILE A 112 -4.89 -1.51 13.57
C ILE A 112 -5.35 -0.84 14.85
N HIS A 113 -4.51 -0.88 15.86
CA HIS A 113 -4.76 -0.27 17.15
C HIS A 113 -3.97 1.03 17.27
N PHE A 114 -4.62 2.04 17.79
CA PHE A 114 -4.03 3.29 18.22
C PHE A 114 -4.28 3.44 19.72
N PRO A 115 -3.43 2.83 20.57
CA PRO A 115 -3.70 2.71 22.01
C PRO A 115 -3.86 4.06 22.71
N GLU A 116 -3.07 5.06 22.33
CA GLU A 116 -3.11 6.40 22.91
C GLU A 116 -4.44 7.12 22.59
N ALA A 117 -4.96 6.92 21.39
CA ALA A 117 -6.27 7.44 20.97
C ALA A 117 -7.44 6.54 21.36
N LYS A 118 -7.19 5.34 21.91
CA LYS A 118 -8.19 4.32 22.27
C LYS A 118 -9.07 3.90 21.09
N ILE A 119 -8.46 3.77 19.92
CA ILE A 119 -9.10 3.32 18.69
C ILE A 119 -8.56 1.95 18.31
N SER A 120 -9.46 1.06 17.93
CA SER A 120 -9.15 -0.20 17.23
C SER A 120 -9.94 -0.21 15.94
N MET A 121 -9.23 -0.20 14.83
CA MET A 121 -9.82 -0.07 13.50
C MET A 121 -9.67 -1.37 12.74
N LYS A 122 -10.79 -1.96 12.35
CA LYS A 122 -10.83 -3.12 11.47
C LYS A 122 -10.61 -2.67 10.03
N CYS A 123 -9.68 -3.31 9.35
CA CYS A 123 -9.33 -3.05 7.96
C CYS A 123 -9.65 -4.30 7.12
N THR A 124 -10.54 -4.14 6.14
CA THR A 124 -11.00 -5.24 5.28
C THR A 124 -10.60 -4.95 3.84
N PRO A 125 -9.65 -5.72 3.25
CA PRO A 125 -9.36 -5.65 1.82
C PRO A 125 -10.57 -6.10 0.99
N LEU A 126 -10.95 -5.31 -0.01
CA LEU A 126 -12.10 -5.60 -0.87
C LEU A 126 -11.67 -6.03 -2.28
N LEU A 127 -10.74 -5.30 -2.88
CA LEU A 127 -10.25 -5.55 -4.23
C LEU A 127 -8.76 -5.25 -4.29
N ALA A 128 -7.97 -6.20 -4.78
CA ALA A 128 -6.53 -6.04 -4.92
C ALA A 128 -6.14 -5.39 -6.25
N ASN A 129 -5.24 -4.43 -6.20
CA ASN A 129 -4.49 -3.90 -7.32
C ASN A 129 -3.00 -4.18 -7.10
N TYR A 130 -2.38 -4.91 -8.02
CA TYR A 130 -0.99 -5.34 -7.89
C TYR A 130 -0.05 -4.29 -8.46
N VAL A 131 0.46 -3.41 -7.62
CA VAL A 131 1.29 -2.25 -8.02
C VAL A 131 2.59 -2.67 -8.69
N ALA A 132 3.16 -3.82 -8.35
CA ALA A 132 4.37 -4.30 -8.97
C ALA A 132 4.23 -4.66 -10.47
N MET A 133 2.99 -4.72 -10.98
CA MET A 133 2.69 -5.12 -12.36
C MET A 133 2.47 -3.90 -13.23
N GLY A 134 3.30 -3.73 -14.28
CA GLY A 134 3.13 -2.66 -15.26
C GLY A 134 3.44 -1.25 -14.75
N THR A 135 4.15 -1.12 -13.64
CA THR A 135 4.40 0.16 -13.00
C THR A 135 5.88 0.56 -12.88
N GLY A 136 6.78 -0.25 -13.42
CA GLY A 136 8.22 0.05 -13.41
C GLY A 136 8.93 -0.28 -12.10
N TYR A 137 8.36 -1.13 -11.25
CA TYR A 137 9.01 -1.63 -10.03
C TYR A 137 9.97 -2.81 -10.26
N GLY A 138 10.36 -3.05 -11.52
CA GLY A 138 11.42 -3.98 -11.88
C GLY A 138 10.96 -5.37 -12.30
N ILE A 139 9.67 -5.57 -12.53
CA ILE A 139 9.14 -6.79 -13.16
C ILE A 139 9.27 -6.70 -14.69
N GLU A 140 9.08 -5.51 -15.25
CA GLU A 140 9.24 -5.25 -16.67
C GLU A 140 10.72 -5.08 -17.01
N GLU A 141 11.18 -5.80 -18.05
CA GLU A 141 12.57 -5.73 -18.49
C GLU A 141 12.92 -4.36 -19.07
N ASP A 142 12.00 -3.77 -19.81
CA ASP A 142 12.23 -2.56 -20.62
C ASP A 142 11.71 -1.28 -19.96
N TRP A 143 11.14 -1.37 -18.76
CA TRP A 143 10.59 -0.19 -18.11
C TRP A 143 10.82 -0.17 -16.61
N ARG A 144 11.28 0.97 -16.11
CA ARG A 144 11.50 1.23 -14.69
C ARG A 144 11.17 2.65 -14.34
N HIS A 145 10.86 2.92 -13.08
CA HIS A 145 10.71 4.27 -12.58
C HIS A 145 11.91 5.16 -12.93
N GLY A 146 11.64 6.37 -13.43
CA GLY A 146 12.65 7.35 -13.74
C GLY A 146 13.36 7.16 -15.09
N MET A 147 13.04 6.12 -15.86
CA MET A 147 13.59 5.98 -17.21
C MET A 147 13.10 7.12 -18.09
N TYR A 148 14.05 7.74 -18.81
CA TYR A 148 13.73 8.76 -19.77
C TYR A 148 13.08 8.15 -21.02
N GLN A 149 11.85 8.59 -21.33
CA GLN A 149 11.04 8.09 -22.43
C GLN A 149 11.00 9.04 -23.64
N GLY A 150 11.85 10.05 -23.66
CA GLY A 150 11.86 11.08 -24.69
C GLY A 150 11.08 12.34 -24.30
N PRO A 151 11.07 13.37 -25.16
CA PRO A 151 10.39 14.64 -24.88
C PRO A 151 8.89 14.59 -25.06
N GLU A 152 8.38 13.58 -25.75
CA GLU A 152 6.97 13.43 -26.06
C GLU A 152 6.23 12.63 -24.98
N LEU A 153 4.94 12.89 -24.81
CA LEU A 153 4.09 12.07 -23.95
C LEU A 153 3.98 10.65 -24.54
N VAL A 154 4.40 9.66 -23.76
CA VAL A 154 4.24 8.25 -24.08
C VAL A 154 3.14 7.66 -23.17
N VAL A 155 2.16 7.02 -23.78
CA VAL A 155 1.11 6.26 -23.08
C VAL A 155 1.24 4.80 -23.48
N GLN A 156 1.46 3.95 -22.50
CA GLN A 156 1.59 2.51 -22.67
C GLN A 156 0.58 1.78 -21.79
N GLY A 157 0.17 0.60 -22.20
CA GLY A 157 -0.75 -0.23 -21.44
C GLY A 157 -0.35 -1.69 -21.54
N LEU A 158 -0.54 -2.40 -20.42
CA LEU A 158 -0.34 -3.84 -20.32
C LEU A 158 -1.63 -4.49 -19.81
N VAL A 159 -1.87 -5.71 -20.25
CA VAL A 159 -2.93 -6.55 -19.70
C VAL A 159 -2.27 -7.78 -19.10
N ASN A 160 -2.44 -7.95 -17.81
CA ASN A 160 -1.88 -9.07 -17.07
C ASN A 160 -2.98 -10.00 -16.59
N ASP A 161 -2.78 -11.30 -16.75
CA ASP A 161 -3.66 -12.31 -16.14
C ASP A 161 -3.27 -12.47 -14.66
N VAL A 162 -4.17 -12.07 -13.78
CA VAL A 162 -4.00 -12.14 -12.33
C VAL A 162 -4.72 -13.36 -11.71
N SER A 163 -5.25 -14.26 -12.50
CA SER A 163 -5.92 -15.48 -12.01
C SER A 163 -4.97 -16.44 -11.28
N SER A 164 -3.67 -16.32 -11.52
CA SER A 164 -2.61 -17.05 -10.84
C SER A 164 -1.58 -16.10 -10.24
N ILE A 165 -1.93 -15.47 -9.13
CA ILE A 165 -1.13 -14.42 -8.48
C ILE A 165 -0.03 -14.94 -7.55
N SER A 166 0.05 -16.25 -7.32
CA SER A 166 0.98 -16.83 -6.34
C SER A 166 2.44 -16.41 -6.52
N GLY A 167 2.88 -16.12 -7.74
CA GLY A 167 4.24 -15.62 -7.99
C GLY A 167 4.39 -14.11 -7.86
N ILE A 168 3.41 -13.34 -8.30
CA ILE A 168 3.53 -11.88 -8.45
C ILE A 168 3.11 -11.14 -7.18
N GLY A 169 2.04 -11.57 -6.52
CA GLY A 169 1.60 -10.99 -5.26
C GLY A 169 2.57 -11.23 -4.09
N GLN A 170 3.59 -12.08 -4.27
CA GLN A 170 4.61 -12.35 -3.26
C GLN A 170 5.71 -11.29 -3.19
N TYR A 171 5.95 -10.56 -4.26
CA TYR A 171 7.15 -9.73 -4.43
C TYR A 171 6.88 -8.25 -4.52
N GLY A 172 5.63 -7.83 -4.45
CA GLY A 172 5.26 -6.47 -4.72
C GLY A 172 4.47 -5.79 -3.60
N ILE A 173 4.15 -4.56 -3.90
CA ILE A 173 3.18 -3.79 -3.15
C ILE A 173 1.80 -4.09 -3.72
N VAL A 174 0.85 -4.27 -2.84
CA VAL A 174 -0.56 -4.46 -3.22
C VAL A 174 -1.38 -3.35 -2.65
N ASP A 175 -2.08 -2.64 -3.52
CA ASP A 175 -3.06 -1.63 -3.18
C ASP A 175 -4.44 -2.27 -3.19
N HIS A 176 -5.04 -2.39 -2.02
CA HIS A 176 -6.43 -2.77 -1.96
C HIS A 176 -7.34 -1.55 -1.96
N VAL A 177 -8.51 -1.67 -2.56
CA VAL A 177 -9.64 -0.89 -2.10
C VAL A 177 -10.00 -1.44 -0.73
N GLY A 178 -9.90 -0.61 0.30
CA GLY A 178 -10.11 -1.00 1.69
C GLY A 178 -11.40 -0.44 2.27
N ARG A 179 -12.04 -1.24 3.13
CA ARG A 179 -13.12 -0.81 4.01
C ARG A 179 -12.60 -0.81 5.45
N PHE A 180 -12.82 0.30 6.14
CA PHE A 180 -12.31 0.54 7.48
C PHE A 180 -13.45 0.85 8.43
N GLU A 181 -13.38 0.27 9.63
CA GLU A 181 -14.43 0.38 10.62
C GLU A 181 -13.85 0.58 12.02
N TYR A 182 -14.32 1.60 12.71
CA TYR A 182 -14.07 1.76 14.14
C TYR A 182 -15.20 2.57 14.79
N ASN A 183 -15.57 2.20 16.00
CA ASN A 183 -16.75 2.74 16.68
C ASN A 183 -17.97 2.65 15.73
N ASP A 184 -18.62 3.79 15.45
CA ASP A 184 -19.76 3.88 14.52
C ASP A 184 -19.35 4.38 13.12
N TYR A 185 -18.05 4.59 12.88
CA TYR A 185 -17.54 5.06 11.59
C TYR A 185 -17.28 3.92 10.63
N VAL A 186 -17.66 4.14 9.38
CA VAL A 186 -17.29 3.32 8.23
C VAL A 186 -16.65 4.22 7.19
N GLY A 187 -15.44 3.89 6.76
CA GLY A 187 -14.69 4.64 5.76
C GLY A 187 -14.14 3.74 4.66
N TYR A 188 -13.70 4.37 3.59
CA TYR A 188 -13.09 3.70 2.46
C TYR A 188 -11.82 4.43 2.04
N GLY A 189 -10.88 3.68 1.48
CA GLY A 189 -9.63 4.25 1.03
C GLY A 189 -8.72 3.22 0.39
N LEU A 190 -7.50 3.65 0.08
CA LEU A 190 -6.42 2.76 -0.29
C LEU A 190 -5.98 1.98 0.94
N TYR A 191 -5.70 0.69 0.78
CA TYR A 191 -5.06 -0.14 1.79
C TYR A 191 -3.86 -0.84 1.17
N GLU A 192 -2.71 -0.21 1.30
CA GLU A 192 -1.45 -0.66 0.73
C GLU A 192 -0.66 -1.50 1.71
N HIS A 193 -0.10 -2.60 1.25
CA HIS A 193 0.85 -3.38 2.01
C HIS A 193 1.91 -4.02 1.12
N GLY A 194 3.06 -4.29 1.72
CA GLY A 194 4.12 -5.10 1.14
C GLY A 194 4.87 -5.85 2.23
N PHE A 195 5.05 -7.16 2.02
CA PHE A 195 5.93 -7.99 2.84
C PHE A 195 7.12 -8.39 1.98
N TRP A 196 8.32 -7.92 2.31
CA TRP A 196 9.52 -8.19 1.53
C TRP A 196 10.51 -9.06 2.29
N GLY A 197 11.18 -9.95 1.57
CA GLY A 197 12.22 -10.79 2.11
C GLY A 197 11.76 -11.68 3.25
N ARG A 198 12.65 -11.86 4.22
CA ARG A 198 12.39 -12.62 5.44
C ARG A 198 11.57 -11.75 6.41
N PHE A 199 10.58 -12.35 7.05
CA PHE A 199 9.85 -11.74 8.15
C PHE A 199 9.28 -12.83 9.08
N GLU A 200 10.07 -13.21 10.08
CA GLU A 200 9.81 -14.38 10.94
C GLU A 200 8.49 -14.30 11.70
N LYS A 201 8.03 -13.10 12.03
CA LYS A 201 6.73 -12.87 12.70
C LYS A 201 5.56 -13.53 11.96
N PHE A 202 5.65 -13.65 10.63
CA PHE A 202 4.65 -14.27 9.77
C PHE A 202 5.14 -15.56 9.11
N GLY A 203 6.20 -16.19 9.64
CA GLY A 203 6.75 -17.42 9.09
C GLY A 203 7.43 -17.25 7.71
N LEU A 204 7.72 -16.02 7.31
CA LEU A 204 8.37 -15.73 6.03
C LEU A 204 9.89 -15.87 6.22
N THR A 205 10.48 -16.88 5.60
CA THR A 205 11.90 -17.26 5.78
C THR A 205 12.83 -16.68 4.74
N ASP A 206 12.33 -16.33 3.57
CA ASP A 206 13.07 -15.75 2.44
C ASP A 206 12.10 -15.01 1.49
N ARG A 207 12.62 -14.55 0.34
CA ARG A 207 11.80 -13.81 -0.66
C ARG A 207 10.73 -14.65 -1.34
N ALA A 208 10.91 -15.97 -1.41
CA ALA A 208 10.02 -16.89 -2.12
C ALA A 208 8.99 -17.55 -1.19
N SER A 209 9.23 -17.49 0.13
CA SER A 209 8.34 -18.07 1.13
C SER A 209 7.01 -17.33 1.18
N THR A 210 5.96 -18.07 1.50
CA THR A 210 4.60 -17.56 1.70
C THR A 210 4.13 -17.83 3.10
N PHE A 211 3.05 -17.20 3.51
CA PHE A 211 2.39 -17.50 4.78
C PHE A 211 1.99 -18.99 4.80
N PRO A 212 2.27 -19.72 5.91
CA PRO A 212 2.02 -21.14 5.97
C PRO A 212 0.57 -21.50 5.61
N THR A 213 0.44 -22.59 4.88
CA THR A 213 -0.83 -23.31 4.70
C THR A 213 -0.79 -24.46 5.70
N ASP A 214 -1.55 -24.41 6.74
CA ASP A 214 -1.63 -25.45 7.77
C ASP A 214 -1.63 -26.89 7.22
#